data_fdf94fb0c9183a930c8269e18c422136
#
_entry.id   fdf94fb0c9183a930c8269e18c422136
#
_cell.length_a   1.000
_cell.length_b   1.000
_cell.length_c   1.000
_cell.angle_alpha   90.00
_cell.angle_beta   90.00
_cell.angle_gamma   90.00
#
_symmetry.space_group_name_H-M   'P 1'
#
loop_
_entity.id
_entity.type
_entity.pdbx_description
1 polymer ?
#
loop_
_entity_poly.entity_id
_entity_poly.type
_entity_poly.pdbx_seq_one_letter_code
_entity_poly.pdbx_strand_id
1 'polypeptide(L)'
;MAKATRATAALEKAGVAFTVHSYDYDPDADRIGMQAAEALGEPPARVLKTLMLLLDGKPACAILPSDAQVAMKKLAAALGGKSAEMMKPADAERITGFKVGGISPFGQMRSVPTVIEAAAMNQPYVFINGGQRGLQVRLDPREAARILAAEVASIIA
;
A
#
# COMPACT_ATOMS: atom_id res chain seq x y z
N MET A 1 -3.08 9.91 -21.05
CA MET A 1 -1.77 10.27 -20.50
C MET A 1 -1.72 9.93 -19.01
N ALA A 2 -0.71 9.20 -18.58
CA ALA A 2 -0.58 8.85 -17.16
C ALA A 2 -0.27 10.09 -16.33
N LYS A 3 -0.93 10.22 -15.17
CA LYS A 3 -0.65 11.33 -14.27
C LYS A 3 0.65 11.06 -13.50
N ALA A 4 1.50 12.06 -13.41
CA ALA A 4 2.70 12.00 -12.58
C ALA A 4 2.32 12.29 -11.12
N THR A 5 2.72 11.40 -10.22
CA THR A 5 2.56 11.56 -8.77
C THR A 5 3.92 11.37 -8.11
N ARG A 6 4.00 11.64 -6.82
CA ARG A 6 5.21 11.33 -6.05
C ARG A 6 5.52 9.83 -6.12
N ALA A 7 4.48 8.99 -6.13
CA ALA A 7 4.65 7.53 -6.21
C ALA A 7 5.21 7.09 -7.56
N THR A 8 4.63 7.57 -8.65
CA THR A 8 5.12 7.20 -10.00
C THR A 8 6.51 7.75 -10.25
N ALA A 9 6.81 8.95 -9.76
CA ALA A 9 8.15 9.53 -9.86
C ALA A 9 9.18 8.69 -9.10
N ALA A 10 8.82 8.20 -7.91
CA ALA A 10 9.71 7.35 -7.12
C ALA A 10 10.00 6.02 -7.83
N LEU A 11 8.99 5.42 -8.46
CA LEU A 11 9.16 4.18 -9.23
C LEU A 11 10.05 4.38 -10.46
N GLU A 12 9.84 5.48 -11.18
CA GLU A 12 10.67 5.82 -12.33
C GLU A 12 12.12 6.03 -11.93
N LYS A 13 12.34 6.77 -10.84
CA LYS A 13 13.69 7.02 -10.31
C LYS A 13 14.37 5.72 -9.89
N ALA A 14 13.62 4.77 -9.36
CA ALA A 14 14.16 3.47 -8.94
C ALA A 14 14.42 2.52 -10.12
N GLY A 15 13.99 2.88 -11.33
CA GLY A 15 14.17 2.04 -12.51
C GLY A 15 13.29 0.80 -12.54
N VAL A 16 12.17 0.82 -11.83
CA VAL A 16 11.24 -0.31 -11.75
C VAL A 16 10.26 -0.26 -12.92
N ALA A 17 10.02 -1.40 -13.55
CA ALA A 17 9.00 -1.52 -14.58
C ALA A 17 7.61 -1.52 -13.93
N PHE A 18 6.72 -0.66 -14.40
CA PHE A 18 5.35 -0.60 -13.92
C PHE A 18 4.43 -0.01 -15.00
N THR A 19 3.13 -0.27 -14.85
CA THR A 19 2.10 0.36 -15.67
C THR A 19 1.10 1.08 -14.77
N VAL A 20 0.43 2.09 -15.31
CA VAL A 20 -0.52 2.93 -14.58
C VAL A 20 -1.93 2.59 -15.04
N HIS A 21 -2.84 2.44 -14.08
CA HIS A 21 -4.24 2.08 -14.31
C HIS A 21 -5.13 3.02 -13.51
N SER A 22 -6.14 3.58 -14.17
CA SER A 22 -7.08 4.51 -13.53
C SER A 22 -8.46 3.87 -13.42
N TYR A 23 -9.22 4.27 -12.41
CA TYR A 23 -10.62 3.92 -12.26
C TYR A 23 -11.37 5.09 -11.62
N ASP A 24 -12.70 5.11 -11.78
CA ASP A 24 -13.52 6.16 -11.19
C ASP A 24 -13.67 5.91 -9.69
N TYR A 25 -13.05 6.75 -8.88
CA TYR A 25 -13.11 6.65 -7.43
C TYR A 25 -14.42 7.20 -6.91
N ASP A 26 -15.16 6.38 -6.17
CA ASP A 26 -16.43 6.75 -5.53
C ASP A 26 -16.25 6.75 -4.01
N PRO A 27 -16.20 7.91 -3.35
CA PRO A 27 -16.03 7.97 -1.90
C PRO A 27 -17.25 7.45 -1.13
N ASP A 28 -18.41 7.31 -1.79
CA ASP A 28 -19.64 6.81 -1.18
C ASP A 28 -19.90 5.33 -1.45
N ALA A 29 -18.93 4.62 -2.04
CA ALA A 29 -19.07 3.19 -2.30
C ALA A 29 -19.19 2.40 -1.00
N ASP A 30 -20.02 1.35 -1.01
CA ASP A 30 -20.26 0.51 0.18
C ASP A 30 -18.98 -0.16 0.68
N ARG A 31 -18.09 -0.56 -0.24
CA ARG A 31 -16.83 -1.23 0.09
C ARG A 31 -15.68 -0.50 -0.58
N ILE A 32 -15.32 0.66 -0.01
CA ILE A 32 -14.24 1.49 -0.56
C ILE A 32 -12.94 0.71 -0.70
N GLY A 33 -12.60 -0.12 0.29
CA GLY A 33 -11.36 -0.91 0.26
C GLY A 33 -11.30 -1.93 -0.89
N MET A 34 -12.46 -2.33 -1.43
CA MET A 34 -12.54 -3.30 -2.53
C MET A 34 -12.76 -2.64 -3.89
N GLN A 35 -12.94 -1.34 -3.91
CA GLN A 35 -13.34 -0.61 -5.12
C GLN A 35 -12.34 -0.79 -6.27
N ALA A 36 -11.05 -0.70 -5.98
CA ALA A 36 -10.02 -0.85 -7.00
C ALA A 36 -10.06 -2.27 -7.62
N ALA A 37 -10.17 -3.30 -6.78
CA ALA A 37 -10.21 -4.68 -7.27
C ALA A 37 -11.41 -4.90 -8.19
N GLU A 38 -12.59 -4.43 -7.78
CA GLU A 38 -13.81 -4.54 -8.58
C GLU A 38 -13.69 -3.76 -9.90
N ALA A 39 -13.19 -2.53 -9.84
CA ALA A 39 -13.06 -1.69 -11.02
C ALA A 39 -12.05 -2.23 -12.03
N LEU A 40 -10.97 -2.83 -11.55
CA LEU A 40 -9.92 -3.40 -12.41
C LEU A 40 -10.24 -4.82 -12.88
N GLY A 41 -11.26 -5.45 -12.32
CA GLY A 41 -11.61 -6.83 -12.64
C GLY A 41 -10.55 -7.83 -12.18
N GLU A 42 -9.83 -7.51 -11.10
CA GLU A 42 -8.75 -8.34 -10.59
C GLU A 42 -9.13 -8.95 -9.23
N PRO A 43 -8.60 -10.14 -8.89
CA PRO A 43 -8.87 -10.73 -7.57
C PRO A 43 -8.28 -9.86 -6.46
N PRO A 44 -8.98 -9.73 -5.31
CA PRO A 44 -8.47 -8.93 -4.18
C PRO A 44 -7.08 -9.33 -3.69
N ALA A 45 -6.71 -10.60 -3.84
CA ALA A 45 -5.37 -11.09 -3.46
C ALA A 45 -4.26 -10.39 -4.24
N ARG A 46 -4.57 -9.81 -5.38
CA ARG A 46 -3.62 -9.16 -6.28
C ARG A 46 -3.68 -7.65 -6.21
N VAL A 47 -4.72 -7.10 -5.60
CA VAL A 47 -4.90 -5.65 -5.45
C VAL A 47 -4.67 -5.31 -3.99
N LEU A 48 -3.53 -4.69 -3.69
CA LEU A 48 -3.08 -4.47 -2.32
C LEU A 48 -3.51 -3.10 -1.82
N LYS A 49 -3.81 -3.02 -0.53
CA LYS A 49 -4.08 -1.76 0.15
C LYS A 49 -2.88 -1.37 1.01
N THR A 50 -2.72 -0.07 1.20
CA THR A 50 -1.65 0.52 1.99
C THR A 50 -2.24 1.09 3.27
N LEU A 51 -1.80 0.60 4.42
CA LEU A 51 -2.26 1.07 5.72
C LEU A 51 -1.11 1.75 6.46
N MET A 52 -1.38 2.91 7.03
CA MET A 52 -0.45 3.60 7.91
C MET A 52 -0.82 3.26 9.36
N LEU A 53 0.18 2.91 10.14
CA LEU A 53 0.01 2.43 11.50
C LEU A 53 1.01 3.12 12.42
N LEU A 54 0.78 2.95 13.72
CA LEU A 54 1.75 3.32 14.75
C LEU A 54 2.28 2.04 15.37
N LEU A 55 3.59 1.84 15.26
CA LEU A 55 4.29 0.72 15.88
C LEU A 55 5.01 1.26 17.11
N ASP A 56 4.55 0.87 18.30
CA ASP A 56 5.08 1.41 19.57
C ASP A 56 5.12 2.95 19.53
N GLY A 57 4.06 3.56 19.00
CA GLY A 57 3.92 5.01 18.89
C GLY A 57 4.64 5.67 17.70
N LYS A 58 5.31 4.91 16.85
CA LYS A 58 6.05 5.43 15.69
C LYS A 58 5.42 5.00 14.37
N PRO A 59 5.48 5.85 13.33
CA PRO A 59 4.87 5.51 12.04
C PRO A 59 5.44 4.24 11.41
N ALA A 60 4.55 3.45 10.84
CA ALA A 60 4.89 2.25 10.07
C ALA A 60 3.86 2.07 8.96
N CYS A 61 4.18 1.23 7.97
CA CYS A 61 3.33 1.01 6.80
C CYS A 61 3.15 -0.49 6.57
N ALA A 62 1.93 -0.90 6.29
CA ALA A 62 1.60 -2.28 5.94
C ALA A 62 0.92 -2.34 4.59
N ILE A 63 1.30 -3.32 3.78
CA ILE A 63 0.73 -3.54 2.45
C ILE A 63 0.18 -4.96 2.40
N LEU A 64 -1.11 -5.11 2.13
CA LEU A 64 -1.80 -6.40 2.20
C LEU A 64 -2.98 -6.45 1.23
N PRO A 65 -3.49 -7.66 0.92
CA PRO A 65 -4.64 -7.80 0.02
C PRO A 65 -5.84 -6.98 0.47
N SER A 66 -6.57 -6.43 -0.50
CA SER A 66 -7.66 -5.49 -0.22
C SER A 66 -8.82 -6.10 0.56
N ASP A 67 -9.03 -7.43 0.50
CA ASP A 67 -10.06 -8.13 1.26
C ASP A 67 -9.57 -8.68 2.61
N ALA A 68 -8.30 -8.52 2.93
CA ALA A 68 -7.72 -9.04 4.17
C ALA A 68 -7.71 -7.96 5.25
N GLN A 69 -7.63 -8.40 6.50
CA GLN A 69 -7.46 -7.52 7.65
C GLN A 69 -6.10 -7.76 8.28
N VAL A 70 -5.46 -6.68 8.70
CA VAL A 70 -4.16 -6.78 9.34
C VAL A 70 -4.31 -7.36 10.76
N ALA A 71 -3.43 -8.31 11.10
CA ALA A 71 -3.32 -8.82 12.46
C ALA A 71 -2.26 -8.00 13.18
N MET A 72 -2.67 -7.13 14.08
CA MET A 72 -1.78 -6.14 14.71
C MET A 72 -0.59 -6.77 15.42
N LYS A 73 -0.79 -7.91 16.08
CA LYS A 73 0.30 -8.62 16.76
C LYS A 73 1.32 -9.17 15.78
N LYS A 74 0.85 -9.72 14.66
CA LYS A 74 1.74 -10.24 13.61
C LYS A 74 2.53 -9.11 12.98
N LEU A 75 1.87 -7.98 12.72
CA LEU A 75 2.52 -6.79 12.16
C LEU A 75 3.62 -6.29 13.09
N ALA A 76 3.29 -6.13 14.37
CA ALA A 76 4.27 -5.65 15.35
C ALA A 76 5.48 -6.57 15.41
N ALA A 77 5.25 -7.88 15.47
CA ALA A 77 6.34 -8.86 15.49
C ALA A 77 7.19 -8.79 14.22
N ALA A 78 6.56 -8.64 13.05
CA ALA A 78 7.28 -8.58 11.78
C ALA A 78 8.24 -7.38 11.71
N LEU A 79 7.89 -6.28 12.36
CA LEU A 79 8.70 -5.06 12.37
C LEU A 79 9.51 -4.90 13.66
N GLY A 80 9.57 -5.94 14.50
CA GLY A 80 10.39 -5.93 15.71
C GLY A 80 9.86 -5.09 16.84
N GLY A 81 8.55 -4.79 16.83
CA GLY A 81 7.88 -4.01 17.87
C GLY A 81 6.99 -4.86 18.78
N LYS A 82 6.34 -4.20 19.74
CA LYS A 82 5.48 -4.86 20.73
C LYS A 82 4.00 -4.69 20.43
N SER A 83 3.59 -3.51 19.98
CA SER A 83 2.18 -3.23 19.71
C SER A 83 2.03 -2.31 18.51
N ALA A 84 0.90 -2.47 17.82
CA ALA A 84 0.58 -1.66 16.66
C ALA A 84 -0.89 -1.22 16.72
N GLU A 85 -1.17 -0.03 16.22
CA GLU A 85 -2.53 0.49 16.10
C GLU A 85 -2.65 1.33 14.83
N MET A 86 -3.88 1.55 14.37
CA MET A 86 -4.09 2.37 13.19
C MET A 86 -3.73 3.82 13.46
N MET A 87 -3.07 4.45 12.49
CA MET A 87 -2.77 5.87 12.52
C MET A 87 -4.05 6.66 12.21
N LYS A 88 -4.20 7.82 12.83
CA LYS A 88 -5.32 8.72 12.51
C LYS A 88 -5.17 9.23 11.07
N PRO A 89 -6.28 9.35 10.31
CA PRO A 89 -6.20 9.80 8.90
C PRO A 89 -5.44 11.11 8.70
N ALA A 90 -5.67 12.11 9.55
CA ALA A 90 -4.97 13.40 9.43
C ALA A 90 -3.45 13.24 9.58
N ASP A 91 -3.01 12.39 10.50
CA ASP A 91 -1.59 12.12 10.70
C ASP A 91 -0.99 11.37 9.51
N ALA A 92 -1.76 10.42 8.95
CA ALA A 92 -1.32 9.67 7.78
C ALA A 92 -1.10 10.60 6.59
N GLU A 93 -2.02 11.55 6.37
CA GLU A 93 -1.87 12.53 5.29
C GLU A 93 -0.66 13.43 5.50
N ARG A 94 -0.44 13.88 6.72
CA ARG A 94 0.69 14.75 7.06
C ARG A 94 2.03 14.05 6.87
N ILE A 95 2.13 12.79 7.28
CA ILE A 95 3.38 12.03 7.24
C ILE A 95 3.70 11.57 5.82
N THR A 96 2.70 11.10 5.08
CA THR A 96 2.92 10.54 3.75
C THR A 96 2.95 11.59 2.63
N GLY A 97 2.20 12.66 2.79
CA GLY A 97 2.00 13.66 1.73
C GLY A 97 0.92 13.28 0.74
N PHE A 98 0.20 12.18 0.99
CA PHE A 98 -0.92 11.72 0.16
C PHE A 98 -2.24 11.91 0.90
N LYS A 99 -3.34 11.94 0.16
CA LYS A 99 -4.67 11.99 0.73
C LYS A 99 -5.21 10.59 1.02
N VAL A 100 -5.99 10.46 2.08
CA VAL A 100 -6.68 9.19 2.40
C VAL A 100 -7.48 8.72 1.18
N GLY A 101 -7.37 7.43 0.86
CA GLY A 101 -7.90 6.86 -0.39
C GLY A 101 -6.90 6.89 -1.53
N GLY A 102 -5.85 7.68 -1.41
CA GLY A 102 -4.78 7.78 -2.40
C GLY A 102 -3.39 7.69 -1.79
N ILE A 103 -3.26 7.01 -0.65
CA ILE A 103 -1.96 6.82 -0.01
C ILE A 103 -1.22 5.67 -0.68
N SER A 104 -0.03 5.97 -1.20
CA SER A 104 0.88 4.98 -1.77
C SER A 104 2.02 4.70 -0.79
N PRO A 105 2.59 3.50 -0.82
CA PRO A 105 3.84 3.25 -0.08
C PRO A 105 5.04 3.87 -0.77
N PHE A 106 4.92 4.18 -2.07
CA PHE A 106 6.02 4.74 -2.86
C PHE A 106 6.03 6.25 -2.78
N GLY A 107 7.20 6.85 -2.60
CA GLY A 107 7.34 8.30 -2.65
C GLY A 107 6.73 9.05 -1.47
N GLN A 108 6.57 8.42 -0.34
CA GLN A 108 6.10 9.11 0.87
C GLN A 108 7.10 10.18 1.30
N MET A 109 6.59 11.27 1.86
CA MET A 109 7.44 12.38 2.32
C MET A 109 8.42 11.93 3.41
N ARG A 110 8.02 10.95 4.21
CA ARG A 110 8.84 10.39 5.27
C ARG A 110 8.90 8.88 5.10
N SER A 111 10.11 8.34 4.97
CA SER A 111 10.32 6.89 4.90
C SER A 111 10.06 6.27 6.26
N VAL A 112 9.30 5.19 6.30
CA VAL A 112 8.92 4.49 7.54
C VAL A 112 9.15 2.99 7.38
N PRO A 113 9.31 2.24 8.49
CA PRO A 113 9.37 0.78 8.42
C PRO A 113 8.14 0.25 7.72
N THR A 114 8.33 -0.68 6.77
CA THR A 114 7.27 -1.18 5.91
C THR A 114 7.29 -2.70 5.88
N VAL A 115 6.12 -3.31 5.91
CA VAL A 115 5.97 -4.76 5.73
C VAL A 115 4.93 -5.03 4.66
N ILE A 116 5.23 -6.02 3.81
CA ILE A 116 4.29 -6.48 2.77
C ILE A 116 3.88 -7.92 3.09
N GLU A 117 2.59 -8.21 2.95
CA GLU A 117 2.06 -9.54 3.24
C GLU A 117 2.75 -10.59 2.35
N ALA A 118 3.24 -11.65 2.99
CA ALA A 118 4.01 -12.70 2.30
C ALA A 118 3.24 -13.34 1.14
N ALA A 119 1.92 -13.51 1.28
CA ALA A 119 1.10 -14.12 0.25
C ALA A 119 1.11 -13.32 -1.07
N ALA A 120 1.37 -12.01 -1.00
CA ALA A 120 1.45 -11.17 -2.20
C ALA A 120 2.62 -11.56 -3.10
N MET A 121 3.67 -12.17 -2.53
CA MET A 121 4.84 -12.60 -3.30
C MET A 121 4.52 -13.75 -4.28
N ASN A 122 3.40 -14.45 -4.08
CA ASN A 122 2.98 -15.55 -4.94
C ASN A 122 2.23 -15.07 -6.18
N GLN A 123 1.91 -13.78 -6.27
CA GLN A 123 1.22 -13.22 -7.41
C GLN A 123 2.20 -12.89 -8.54
N PRO A 124 1.82 -13.08 -9.82
CA PRO A 124 2.69 -12.70 -10.93
C PRO A 124 2.88 -11.19 -11.03
N TYR A 125 1.91 -10.43 -10.56
CA TYR A 125 1.94 -8.98 -10.45
C TYR A 125 0.93 -8.54 -9.40
N VAL A 126 1.10 -7.33 -8.89
CA VAL A 126 0.16 -6.74 -7.93
C VAL A 126 -0.17 -5.31 -8.35
N PHE A 127 -1.30 -4.82 -7.86
CA PHE A 127 -1.69 -3.42 -7.99
C PHE A 127 -1.57 -2.76 -6.63
N ILE A 128 -0.96 -1.59 -6.60
CA ILE A 128 -0.77 -0.80 -5.39
C ILE A 128 -1.13 0.65 -5.74
N ASN A 129 -1.70 1.40 -4.79
CA ASN A 129 -2.10 2.78 -5.06
C ASN A 129 -0.93 3.60 -5.59
N GLY A 130 -1.20 4.36 -6.64
CA GLY A 130 -0.22 5.18 -7.34
C GLY A 130 -0.06 6.61 -6.81
N GLY A 131 -0.60 6.91 -5.63
CA GLY A 131 -0.43 8.22 -5.01
C GLY A 131 -1.55 9.20 -5.28
N GLN A 132 -2.69 8.70 -5.74
CA GLN A 132 -3.88 9.49 -6.02
C GLN A 132 -5.11 8.59 -5.97
N ARG A 133 -6.23 9.12 -5.51
CA ARG A 133 -7.50 8.38 -5.56
C ARG A 133 -7.81 7.97 -6.99
N GLY A 134 -8.17 6.70 -7.19
CA GLY A 134 -8.49 6.18 -8.51
C GLY A 134 -7.29 5.86 -9.39
N LEU A 135 -6.08 5.86 -8.83
CA LEU A 135 -4.86 5.58 -9.58
C LEU A 135 -4.12 4.39 -8.95
N GLN A 136 -3.85 3.37 -9.74
CA GLN A 136 -3.12 2.18 -9.32
C GLN A 136 -1.89 1.99 -10.20
N VAL A 137 -0.83 1.45 -9.62
CA VAL A 137 0.33 0.99 -10.40
C VAL A 137 0.38 -0.52 -10.33
N ARG A 138 0.68 -1.14 -11.47
CA ARG A 138 0.87 -2.59 -11.58
C ARG A 138 2.36 -2.88 -11.69
N LEU A 139 2.87 -3.76 -10.83
CA LEU A 139 4.28 -4.11 -10.84
C LEU A 139 4.51 -5.49 -10.22
N ASP A 140 5.73 -5.99 -10.35
CA ASP A 140 6.17 -7.22 -9.70
C ASP A 140 6.23 -6.99 -8.17
N PRO A 141 5.57 -7.84 -7.36
CA PRO A 141 5.59 -7.66 -5.90
C PRO A 141 6.98 -7.74 -5.30
N ARG A 142 7.89 -8.51 -5.91
CA ARG A 142 9.28 -8.60 -5.43
C ARG A 142 10.02 -7.28 -5.63
N GLU A 143 9.73 -6.58 -6.74
CA GLU A 143 10.31 -5.26 -6.98
C GLU A 143 9.75 -4.22 -6.01
N ALA A 144 8.45 -4.31 -5.70
CA ALA A 144 7.85 -3.43 -4.70
C ALA A 144 8.53 -3.60 -3.35
N ALA A 145 8.72 -4.84 -2.90
CA ALA A 145 9.40 -5.12 -1.64
C ALA A 145 10.83 -4.60 -1.63
N ARG A 146 11.54 -4.78 -2.74
CA ARG A 146 12.93 -4.35 -2.87
C ARG A 146 13.09 -2.84 -2.73
N ILE A 147 12.32 -2.07 -3.50
CA ILE A 147 12.47 -0.60 -3.49
C ILE A 147 11.99 0.04 -2.19
N LEU A 148 11.07 -0.62 -1.49
CA LEU A 148 10.58 -0.16 -0.19
C LEU A 148 11.47 -0.62 0.96
N ALA A 149 12.45 -1.49 0.69
CA ALA A 149 13.20 -2.18 1.73
C ALA A 149 12.24 -2.81 2.75
N ALA A 150 11.15 -3.40 2.26
CA ALA A 150 10.09 -3.91 3.11
C ALA A 150 10.43 -5.28 3.68
N GLU A 151 9.99 -5.53 4.91
CA GLU A 151 9.93 -6.88 5.43
C GLU A 151 8.81 -7.64 4.70
N VAL A 152 9.04 -8.93 4.46
CA VAL A 152 8.02 -9.81 3.88
C VAL A 152 7.63 -10.81 4.96
N ALA A 153 6.38 -10.77 5.41
CA ALA A 153 5.93 -11.60 6.52
C ALA A 153 4.42 -11.78 6.47
N SER A 154 3.92 -12.82 7.14
CA SER A 154 2.48 -13.00 7.30
C SER A 154 1.95 -12.01 8.32
N ILE A 155 1.07 -11.11 7.88
CA ILE A 155 0.51 -10.03 8.72
C ILE A 155 -1.01 -10.00 8.71
N ILE A 156 -1.66 -10.94 8.05
CA ILE A 156 -3.12 -10.97 7.96
C ILE A 156 -3.74 -11.86 9.03
N ALA A 157 -4.96 -11.49 9.41
CA ALA A 157 -5.73 -12.23 10.39
C ALA A 157 -6.19 -13.59 9.82
#